data_d0248008e726c18af9248bf2d830a24c
#
_entry.id   d0248008e726c18af9248bf2d830a24c
#
_cell.length_a   1.000
_cell.length_b   1.000
_cell.length_c   1.000
_cell.angle_alpha   90.00
_cell.angle_beta   90.00
_cell.angle_gamma   90.00
#
_symmetry.space_group_name_H-M   'P 1'
#
loop_
_entity.id
_entity.type
_entity.pdbx_description
1 polymer ?
#
loop_
_entity_poly.entity_id
_entity_poly.type
_entity_poly.pdbx_seq_one_letter_code
_entity_poly.pdbx_strand_id
1 'polypeptide(L)'
;QVHLGSRKIFTPGDKADVLVAMNPAALKVNVKHLKPNAIVLIDTDSFKKSDLDKALFTTDDPFTELGLTGVQVVAAPISTMVKDGLVEFGLDNKSALRCKNMFALGLVCWLFERPLEEAMHMLQNKFAKKPVIAQANIKALTDGYNYGNNIHASVSTYRIESKKAEPGFYTDVNGNKATSYGLIAAAEKAGLQLFLGSYPITPATDILHELSKRKDLGVITVQAEDEIAGICTSIGASFAGCLAATSIQPFFYSFLAD
;
A
#
# COMPACT_ATOMS: atom_id res chain seq x y z
N GLN A 1 -1.08 3.19 3.75
CA GLN A 1 -0.42 4.18 4.61
C GLN A 1 1.09 4.01 4.50
N VAL A 2 1.84 5.12 4.40
CA VAL A 2 3.30 5.18 4.37
C VAL A 2 3.74 6.11 5.48
N HIS A 3 4.69 5.68 6.30
CA HIS A 3 5.30 6.49 7.34
C HIS A 3 6.76 6.74 6.99
N LEU A 4 7.11 8.00 6.76
CA LEU A 4 8.48 8.44 6.48
C LEU A 4 8.99 9.28 7.65
N GLY A 5 10.25 9.13 8.01
CA GLY A 5 10.86 9.92 9.08
C GLY A 5 12.38 9.80 9.13
N SER A 6 13.03 10.79 9.73
CA SER A 6 14.48 10.81 9.98
C SER A 6 14.91 9.91 11.14
N ARG A 7 13.96 9.26 11.83
CA ARG A 7 14.19 8.30 12.91
C ARG A 7 13.80 6.89 12.50
N LYS A 8 14.26 5.89 13.26
CA LYS A 8 13.80 4.51 13.07
C LYS A 8 12.29 4.44 13.35
N ILE A 9 11.55 3.91 12.39
CA ILE A 9 10.09 3.80 12.46
C ILE A 9 9.73 2.35 12.79
N PHE A 10 8.89 2.17 13.80
CA PHE A 10 8.44 0.85 14.25
C PHE A 10 6.95 0.63 14.02
N THR A 11 6.17 1.69 13.80
CA THR A 11 4.72 1.66 13.65
C THR A 11 4.26 2.53 12.47
N PRO A 12 3.10 2.25 11.88
CA PRO A 12 2.53 3.10 10.83
C PRO A 12 2.22 4.53 11.28
N GLY A 13 2.06 4.77 12.59
CA GLY A 13 1.59 6.03 13.15
C GLY A 13 0.06 6.13 13.19
N ASP A 14 -0.47 7.05 14.02
CA ASP A 14 -1.90 7.18 14.26
C ASP A 14 -2.56 8.20 13.33
N LYS A 15 -1.89 9.34 13.09
CA LYS A 15 -2.41 10.44 12.28
C LYS A 15 -1.43 10.83 11.18
N ALA A 16 -1.99 11.16 10.01
CA ALA A 16 -1.25 11.53 8.82
C ALA A 16 -1.04 13.04 8.70
N ASP A 17 0.14 13.43 8.21
CA ASP A 17 0.46 14.80 7.83
C ASP A 17 -0.08 15.13 6.43
N VAL A 18 -0.24 14.11 5.58
CA VAL A 18 -0.70 14.25 4.20
C VAL A 18 -1.73 13.18 3.88
N LEU A 19 -2.83 13.57 3.27
CA LEU A 19 -3.84 12.69 2.69
C LEU A 19 -3.92 12.92 1.18
N VAL A 20 -3.81 11.85 0.40
CA VAL A 20 -4.13 11.87 -1.03
C VAL A 20 -5.52 11.28 -1.21
N ALA A 21 -6.49 12.12 -1.53
CA ALA A 21 -7.89 11.74 -1.72
C ALA A 21 -8.27 11.88 -3.19
N MET A 22 -8.27 10.77 -3.93
CA MET A 22 -8.59 10.75 -5.35
C MET A 22 -10.11 10.81 -5.66
N ASN A 23 -10.95 10.87 -4.62
CA ASN A 23 -12.39 11.05 -4.71
C ASN A 23 -12.96 11.46 -3.33
N PRO A 24 -14.21 11.99 -3.29
CA PRO A 24 -14.84 12.46 -2.05
C PRO A 24 -15.04 11.39 -0.98
N ALA A 25 -15.35 10.16 -1.38
CA ALA A 25 -15.53 9.04 -0.44
C ALA A 25 -14.23 8.74 0.31
N ALA A 26 -13.08 8.76 -0.40
CA ALA A 26 -11.77 8.59 0.22
C ALA A 26 -11.46 9.71 1.21
N LEU A 27 -11.82 10.96 0.92
CA LEU A 27 -11.69 12.08 1.85
C LEU A 27 -12.54 11.82 3.11
N LYS A 28 -13.83 11.54 2.95
CA LYS A 28 -14.80 11.35 4.04
C LYS A 28 -14.38 10.24 5.03
N VAL A 29 -13.91 9.11 4.51
CA VAL A 29 -13.50 7.98 5.35
C VAL A 29 -12.21 8.25 6.11
N ASN A 30 -11.27 8.99 5.52
CA ASN A 30 -9.92 9.14 6.07
C ASN A 30 -9.70 10.44 6.85
N VAL A 31 -10.65 11.38 6.85
CA VAL A 31 -10.53 12.66 7.56
C VAL A 31 -10.19 12.50 9.04
N LYS A 32 -10.73 11.51 9.71
CA LYS A 32 -10.50 11.21 11.13
C LYS A 32 -9.04 10.85 11.46
N HIS A 33 -8.27 10.50 10.46
CA HIS A 33 -6.86 10.13 10.59
C HIS A 33 -5.90 11.28 10.26
N LEU A 34 -6.40 12.49 10.05
CA LEU A 34 -5.56 13.66 9.76
C LEU A 34 -5.11 14.35 11.04
N LYS A 35 -3.90 14.88 10.99
CA LYS A 35 -3.41 15.86 11.98
C LYS A 35 -4.06 17.23 11.74
N PRO A 36 -4.11 18.09 12.76
CA PRO A 36 -4.36 19.52 12.53
C PRO A 36 -3.35 20.08 11.52
N ASN A 37 -3.81 20.98 10.63
CA ASN A 37 -2.97 21.59 9.58
C ASN A 37 -2.34 20.60 8.59
N ALA A 38 -2.93 19.41 8.41
CA ALA A 38 -2.49 18.45 7.40
C ALA A 38 -2.66 19.02 5.98
N ILE A 39 -1.93 18.43 5.03
CA ILE A 39 -2.10 18.72 3.60
C ILE A 39 -3.04 17.68 3.01
N VAL A 40 -4.04 18.12 2.25
CA VAL A 40 -4.96 17.24 1.52
C VAL A 40 -4.79 17.48 0.03
N LEU A 41 -4.32 16.47 -0.69
CA LEU A 41 -4.18 16.47 -2.15
C LEU A 41 -5.40 15.83 -2.77
N ILE A 42 -6.06 16.53 -3.71
CA ILE A 42 -7.26 16.03 -4.39
C ILE A 42 -7.16 16.10 -5.91
N ASP A 43 -7.85 15.16 -6.58
CA ASP A 43 -8.15 15.23 -8.01
C ASP A 43 -9.46 15.98 -8.22
N THR A 44 -9.41 17.27 -8.58
CA THR A 44 -10.60 18.11 -8.74
C THR A 44 -11.60 17.58 -9.78
N ASP A 45 -11.13 16.84 -10.77
CA ASP A 45 -12.00 16.22 -11.77
C ASP A 45 -12.92 15.15 -11.18
N SER A 46 -12.57 14.61 -10.03
CA SER A 46 -13.31 13.58 -9.30
C SER A 46 -14.09 14.14 -8.09
N PHE A 47 -14.18 15.48 -7.94
CA PHE A 47 -14.92 16.15 -6.86
C PHE A 47 -16.08 16.99 -7.41
N LYS A 48 -16.71 16.54 -8.49
CA LYS A 48 -17.90 17.16 -9.04
C LYS A 48 -19.12 16.85 -8.18
N LYS A 49 -20.19 17.63 -8.32
CA LYS A 49 -21.42 17.45 -7.56
C LYS A 49 -21.93 16.00 -7.56
N SER A 50 -21.95 15.34 -8.73
CA SER A 50 -22.35 13.93 -8.84
C SER A 50 -21.47 12.96 -8.04
N ASP A 51 -20.21 13.30 -7.76
CA ASP A 51 -19.29 12.46 -6.99
C ASP A 51 -19.44 12.75 -5.49
N LEU A 52 -19.74 14.00 -5.13
CA LEU A 52 -20.11 14.41 -3.77
C LEU A 52 -21.42 13.73 -3.35
N ASP A 53 -22.44 13.76 -4.21
CA ASP A 53 -23.74 13.11 -3.96
C ASP A 53 -23.59 11.60 -3.71
N LYS A 54 -22.77 10.90 -4.54
CA LYS A 54 -22.46 9.47 -4.35
C LYS A 54 -21.73 9.19 -3.02
N ALA A 55 -20.93 10.13 -2.55
CA ALA A 55 -20.23 10.04 -1.27
C ALA A 55 -21.10 10.53 -0.10
N LEU A 56 -22.38 10.84 -0.37
CA LEU A 56 -23.35 11.30 0.62
C LEU A 56 -22.93 12.61 1.32
N PHE A 57 -22.38 13.55 0.57
CA PHE A 57 -22.21 14.93 1.01
C PHE A 57 -23.51 15.70 0.79
N THR A 58 -23.79 16.60 1.72
CA THR A 58 -25.01 17.43 1.70
C THR A 58 -24.74 18.80 1.11
N THR A 59 -23.49 19.21 1.03
CA THR A 59 -23.05 20.50 0.48
C THR A 59 -22.07 20.30 -0.68
N ASP A 60 -21.89 21.36 -1.47
CA ASP A 60 -20.89 21.39 -2.55
C ASP A 60 -19.47 21.67 -2.01
N ASP A 61 -19.32 21.97 -0.71
CA ASP A 61 -18.04 22.15 -0.03
C ASP A 61 -17.77 21.01 0.98
N PRO A 62 -17.09 19.95 0.57
CA PRO A 62 -16.80 18.82 1.42
C PRO A 62 -15.83 19.15 2.57
N PHE A 63 -15.03 20.20 2.44
CA PHE A 63 -14.07 20.58 3.49
C PHE A 63 -14.77 21.26 4.66
N THR A 64 -15.68 22.18 4.38
CA THR A 64 -16.52 22.82 5.41
C THR A 64 -17.43 21.80 6.09
N GLU A 65 -18.07 20.89 5.32
CA GLU A 65 -18.96 19.85 5.88
C GLU A 65 -18.21 18.90 6.83
N LEU A 66 -16.93 18.60 6.53
CA LEU A 66 -16.09 17.75 7.38
C LEU A 66 -15.35 18.50 8.50
N GLY A 67 -15.59 19.81 8.66
CA GLY A 67 -14.93 20.62 9.68
C GLY A 67 -13.41 20.75 9.49
N LEU A 68 -12.92 20.66 8.26
CA LEU A 68 -11.50 20.72 7.90
C LEU A 68 -11.03 22.19 7.82
N THR A 69 -11.19 22.94 8.92
CA THR A 69 -10.63 24.27 9.05
C THR A 69 -9.13 24.19 9.32
N GLY A 70 -8.32 24.88 8.51
CA GLY A 70 -6.88 24.92 8.67
C GLY A 70 -6.09 23.85 7.93
N VAL A 71 -6.72 22.94 7.20
CA VAL A 71 -6.00 22.07 6.27
C VAL A 71 -5.57 22.83 5.02
N GLN A 72 -4.40 22.52 4.51
CA GLN A 72 -3.93 23.05 3.24
C GLN A 72 -4.37 22.12 2.10
N VAL A 73 -5.14 22.63 1.15
CA VAL A 73 -5.64 21.83 0.02
C VAL A 73 -4.77 22.03 -1.20
N VAL A 74 -4.20 20.95 -1.73
CA VAL A 74 -3.53 20.88 -3.02
C VAL A 74 -4.53 20.33 -4.03
N ALA A 75 -5.14 21.22 -4.79
CA ALA A 75 -6.15 20.90 -5.78
C ALA A 75 -5.52 20.80 -7.17
N ALA A 76 -5.61 19.64 -7.81
CA ALA A 76 -5.07 19.43 -9.15
C ALA A 76 -6.12 18.73 -10.04
N PRO A 77 -6.34 19.16 -11.30
CA PRO A 77 -7.22 18.48 -12.25
C PRO A 77 -6.49 17.28 -12.87
N ILE A 78 -6.17 16.29 -12.01
CA ILE A 78 -5.27 15.17 -12.33
C ILE A 78 -5.76 14.38 -13.55
N SER A 79 -7.06 14.08 -13.57
CA SER A 79 -7.64 13.27 -14.65
C SER A 79 -7.58 13.99 -16.01
N THR A 80 -7.80 15.29 -16.04
CA THR A 80 -7.68 16.13 -17.23
C THR A 80 -6.23 16.22 -17.68
N MET A 81 -5.32 16.59 -16.77
CA MET A 81 -3.90 16.74 -17.09
C MET A 81 -3.26 15.46 -17.61
N VAL A 82 -3.64 14.31 -17.04
CA VAL A 82 -3.15 13.01 -17.53
C VAL A 82 -3.67 12.70 -18.93
N LYS A 83 -4.94 12.97 -19.21
CA LYS A 83 -5.49 12.76 -20.58
C LYS A 83 -4.77 13.62 -21.60
N ASP A 84 -4.63 14.90 -21.32
CA ASP A 84 -4.04 15.87 -22.23
C ASP A 84 -2.53 15.64 -22.41
N GLY A 85 -1.83 15.36 -21.32
CA GLY A 85 -0.39 15.12 -21.33
C GLY A 85 0.04 13.78 -21.96
N LEU A 86 -0.88 12.82 -22.11
CA LEU A 86 -0.57 11.51 -22.68
C LEU A 86 -1.11 11.29 -24.11
N VAL A 87 -1.64 12.32 -24.76
CA VAL A 87 -2.17 12.25 -26.14
C VAL A 87 -1.11 11.72 -27.13
N GLU A 88 0.14 12.14 -26.99
CA GLU A 88 1.26 11.73 -27.85
C GLU A 88 1.53 10.22 -27.85
N PHE A 89 1.12 9.50 -26.80
CA PHE A 89 1.31 8.05 -26.71
C PHE A 89 0.23 7.23 -27.41
N GLY A 90 -0.78 7.87 -27.98
CA GLY A 90 -1.87 7.19 -28.68
C GLY A 90 -2.71 6.25 -27.81
N LEU A 91 -2.72 6.47 -26.50
CA LEU A 91 -3.49 5.66 -25.56
C LEU A 91 -4.97 6.04 -25.60
N ASP A 92 -5.84 5.04 -25.45
CA ASP A 92 -7.25 5.29 -25.23
C ASP A 92 -7.49 5.97 -23.87
N ASN A 93 -8.61 6.65 -23.70
CA ASN A 93 -8.95 7.40 -22.48
C ASN A 93 -8.87 6.54 -21.21
N LYS A 94 -9.25 5.27 -21.29
CA LYS A 94 -9.23 4.35 -20.15
C LYS A 94 -7.79 3.98 -19.77
N SER A 95 -6.93 3.75 -20.73
CA SER A 95 -5.51 3.44 -20.50
C SER A 95 -4.75 4.66 -20.00
N ALA A 96 -5.01 5.86 -20.55
CA ALA A 96 -4.44 7.10 -20.04
C ALA A 96 -4.82 7.35 -18.57
N LEU A 97 -6.10 7.22 -18.22
CA LEU A 97 -6.58 7.40 -16.85
C LEU A 97 -6.00 6.41 -15.82
N ARG A 98 -5.48 5.26 -16.25
CA ARG A 98 -4.74 4.36 -15.35
C ARG A 98 -3.43 4.95 -14.86
N CYS A 99 -2.87 5.93 -15.58
CA CYS A 99 -1.65 6.62 -15.21
C CYS A 99 -1.86 7.72 -14.15
N LYS A 100 -3.11 8.07 -13.79
CA LYS A 100 -3.40 9.17 -12.85
C LYS A 100 -2.76 8.99 -11.47
N ASN A 101 -2.58 7.75 -11.02
CA ASN A 101 -1.90 7.47 -9.75
C ASN A 101 -0.41 7.84 -9.82
N MET A 102 0.21 7.80 -11.00
CA MET A 102 1.60 8.23 -11.17
C MET A 102 1.71 9.75 -11.14
N PHE A 103 0.74 10.47 -11.69
CA PHE A 103 0.67 11.92 -11.52
C PHE A 103 0.56 12.30 -10.03
N ALA A 104 -0.36 11.67 -9.30
CA ALA A 104 -0.50 11.87 -7.86
C ALA A 104 0.79 11.52 -7.10
N LEU A 105 1.48 10.44 -7.49
CA LEU A 105 2.79 10.08 -6.92
C LEU A 105 3.84 11.15 -7.21
N GLY A 106 3.85 11.73 -8.41
CA GLY A 106 4.73 12.85 -8.77
C GLY A 106 4.53 14.05 -7.84
N LEU A 107 3.27 14.44 -7.60
CA LEU A 107 2.92 15.48 -6.62
C LEU A 107 3.40 15.15 -5.20
N VAL A 108 3.25 13.90 -4.78
CA VAL A 108 3.73 13.44 -3.46
C VAL A 108 5.26 13.49 -3.41
N CYS A 109 5.95 13.06 -4.46
CA CYS A 109 7.42 13.18 -4.54
C CYS A 109 7.89 14.62 -4.44
N TRP A 110 7.23 15.54 -5.14
CA TRP A 110 7.51 16.96 -5.01
C TRP A 110 7.25 17.46 -3.58
N LEU A 111 6.12 17.12 -2.98
CA LEU A 111 5.74 17.57 -1.64
C LEU A 111 6.74 17.14 -0.56
N PHE A 112 7.37 15.97 -0.74
CA PHE A 112 8.36 15.42 0.18
C PHE A 112 9.79 15.56 -0.30
N GLU A 113 10.06 16.42 -1.31
CA GLU A 113 11.38 16.63 -1.91
C GLU A 113 12.10 15.33 -2.27
N ARG A 114 11.34 14.35 -2.82
CA ARG A 114 11.90 13.04 -3.19
C ARG A 114 12.28 13.00 -4.67
N PRO A 115 13.45 12.46 -4.99
CA PRO A 115 13.89 12.28 -6.37
C PRO A 115 12.97 11.28 -7.10
N LEU A 116 12.85 11.41 -8.42
CA LEU A 116 11.97 10.58 -9.24
C LEU A 116 12.65 9.33 -9.81
N GLU A 117 13.98 9.27 -9.78
CA GLU A 117 14.81 8.26 -10.48
C GLU A 117 14.42 6.84 -10.10
N GLU A 118 14.26 6.56 -8.80
CA GLU A 118 13.86 5.24 -8.30
C GLU A 118 12.47 4.83 -8.79
N ALA A 119 11.53 5.78 -8.79
CA ALA A 119 10.18 5.52 -9.29
C ALA A 119 10.18 5.29 -10.81
N MET A 120 10.98 6.05 -11.57
CA MET A 120 11.13 5.87 -13.01
C MET A 120 11.76 4.50 -13.33
N HIS A 121 12.81 4.12 -12.62
CA HIS A 121 13.46 2.82 -12.78
C HIS A 121 12.51 1.66 -12.46
N MET A 122 11.76 1.78 -11.37
CA MET A 122 10.72 0.80 -11.03
C MET A 122 9.66 0.66 -12.14
N LEU A 123 9.21 1.77 -12.72
CA LEU A 123 8.23 1.75 -13.82
C LEU A 123 8.79 1.12 -15.08
N GLN A 124 10.05 1.41 -15.45
CA GLN A 124 10.73 0.79 -16.57
C GLN A 124 10.80 -0.74 -16.41
N ASN A 125 11.21 -1.21 -15.25
CA ASN A 125 11.30 -2.64 -14.96
C ASN A 125 9.93 -3.32 -14.94
N LYS A 126 8.95 -2.72 -14.26
CA LYS A 126 7.59 -3.25 -14.16
C LYS A 126 6.89 -3.39 -15.51
N PHE A 127 7.11 -2.44 -16.38
CA PHE A 127 6.49 -2.40 -17.71
C PHE A 127 7.49 -2.69 -18.84
N ALA A 128 8.58 -3.43 -18.58
CA ALA A 128 9.60 -3.74 -19.60
C ALA A 128 9.04 -4.35 -20.89
N LYS A 129 7.97 -5.16 -20.76
CA LYS A 129 7.28 -5.77 -21.93
C LYS A 129 6.29 -4.83 -22.65
N LYS A 130 6.06 -3.62 -22.13
CA LYS A 130 5.11 -2.63 -22.65
C LYS A 130 5.72 -1.23 -22.59
N PRO A 131 6.72 -0.92 -23.43
CA PRO A 131 7.51 0.31 -23.32
C PRO A 131 6.66 1.60 -23.41
N VAL A 132 5.63 1.62 -24.24
CA VAL A 132 4.70 2.77 -24.36
C VAL A 132 3.99 3.03 -23.02
N ILE A 133 3.55 1.99 -22.32
CA ILE A 133 2.92 2.12 -21.01
C ILE A 133 3.93 2.59 -19.96
N ALA A 134 5.19 2.11 -20.01
CA ALA A 134 6.25 2.58 -19.13
C ALA A 134 6.48 4.09 -19.32
N GLN A 135 6.65 4.54 -20.55
CA GLN A 135 6.88 5.94 -20.88
C GLN A 135 5.69 6.84 -20.48
N ALA A 136 4.47 6.41 -20.75
CA ALA A 136 3.27 7.14 -20.34
C ALA A 136 3.17 7.31 -18.82
N ASN A 137 3.49 6.27 -18.04
CA ASN A 137 3.51 6.37 -16.58
C ASN A 137 4.64 7.27 -16.07
N ILE A 138 5.82 7.22 -16.69
CA ILE A 138 6.95 8.11 -16.36
C ILE A 138 6.59 9.57 -16.68
N LYS A 139 5.98 9.81 -17.85
CA LYS A 139 5.50 11.15 -18.22
C LYS A 139 4.50 11.68 -17.20
N ALA A 140 3.48 10.89 -16.85
CA ALA A 140 2.49 11.28 -15.84
C ALA A 140 3.14 11.58 -14.47
N LEU A 141 4.12 10.78 -14.05
CA LEU A 141 4.89 11.00 -12.81
C LEU A 141 5.63 12.35 -12.86
N THR A 142 6.33 12.62 -13.97
CA THR A 142 7.08 13.87 -14.18
C THR A 142 6.16 15.08 -14.24
N ASP A 143 5.03 14.96 -14.92
CA ASP A 143 4.04 16.04 -15.03
C ASP A 143 3.44 16.37 -13.66
N GLY A 144 3.17 15.37 -12.82
CA GLY A 144 2.72 15.60 -11.45
C GLY A 144 3.76 16.34 -10.60
N TYR A 145 5.03 15.97 -10.69
CA TYR A 145 6.12 16.65 -10.01
C TYR A 145 6.26 18.12 -10.47
N ASN A 146 6.21 18.35 -11.78
CA ASN A 146 6.31 19.67 -12.37
C ASN A 146 5.09 20.55 -12.02
N TYR A 147 3.91 19.97 -11.93
CA TYR A 147 2.72 20.67 -11.45
C TYR A 147 2.93 21.18 -10.02
N GLY A 148 3.51 20.36 -9.15
CA GLY A 148 3.90 20.76 -7.79
C GLY A 148 4.85 21.96 -7.79
N ASN A 149 5.87 21.95 -8.63
CA ASN A 149 6.79 23.10 -8.77
C ASN A 149 6.07 24.39 -9.19
N ASN A 150 5.08 24.29 -10.06
CA ASN A 150 4.31 25.46 -10.53
C ASN A 150 3.41 26.07 -9.44
N ILE A 151 2.95 25.26 -8.47
CA ILE A 151 2.10 25.72 -7.36
C ILE A 151 2.89 26.00 -6.08
N HIS A 152 4.22 25.88 -6.11
CA HIS A 152 5.11 25.98 -4.95
C HIS A 152 4.90 27.25 -4.07
N ALA A 153 4.50 28.35 -4.66
CA ALA A 153 4.26 29.60 -3.92
C ALA A 153 3.13 29.51 -2.87
N SER A 154 2.25 28.52 -2.97
CA SER A 154 1.06 28.36 -2.12
C SER A 154 1.08 27.16 -1.18
N VAL A 155 2.10 26.29 -1.27
CA VAL A 155 2.16 25.03 -0.51
C VAL A 155 3.54 24.82 0.09
N SER A 156 3.60 24.52 1.38
CA SER A 156 4.84 24.14 2.07
C SER A 156 5.23 22.71 1.72
N THR A 157 6.51 22.45 1.49
CA THR A 157 7.06 21.10 1.29
C THR A 157 7.61 20.53 2.59
N TYR A 158 7.75 19.19 2.61
CA TYR A 158 8.36 18.47 3.73
C TYR A 158 9.76 17.99 3.34
N ARG A 159 10.75 18.36 4.11
CA ARG A 159 12.10 17.81 3.97
C ARG A 159 12.32 16.73 5.02
N ILE A 160 12.53 15.50 4.59
CA ILE A 160 12.84 14.36 5.45
C ILE A 160 14.26 13.92 5.14
N GLU A 161 15.16 14.13 6.09
CA GLU A 161 16.56 13.71 5.95
C GLU A 161 16.66 12.17 5.99
N SER A 162 17.49 11.62 5.11
CA SER A 162 17.77 10.19 5.12
C SER A 162 18.65 9.85 6.33
N LYS A 163 18.22 8.85 7.10
CA LYS A 163 19.10 8.24 8.10
C LYS A 163 20.06 7.28 7.39
N LYS A 164 21.36 7.49 7.58
CA LYS A 164 22.36 6.50 7.16
C LYS A 164 22.13 5.21 7.94
N ALA A 165 21.89 4.11 7.23
CA ALA A 165 21.87 2.77 7.81
C ALA A 165 23.30 2.24 7.91
N GLU A 166 23.51 1.28 8.83
CA GLU A 166 24.77 0.49 8.82
C GLU A 166 24.93 -0.18 7.47
N PRO A 167 26.15 -0.24 6.91
CA PRO A 167 26.37 -0.97 5.66
C PRO A 167 25.96 -2.43 5.80
N GLY A 168 25.20 -2.94 4.83
CA GLY A 168 24.75 -4.34 4.87
C GLY A 168 23.70 -4.64 3.81
N PHE A 169 23.32 -5.92 3.74
CA PHE A 169 22.21 -6.37 2.93
C PHE A 169 20.91 -6.31 3.75
N TYR A 170 19.91 -5.63 3.20
CA TYR A 170 18.61 -5.46 3.83
C TYR A 170 17.53 -6.05 2.93
N THR A 171 16.52 -6.62 3.55
CA THR A 171 15.34 -7.14 2.86
C THR A 171 14.09 -6.60 3.53
N ASP A 172 13.15 -6.11 2.74
CA ASP A 172 11.84 -5.72 3.24
C ASP A 172 11.04 -6.96 3.59
N VAL A 173 10.59 -7.03 4.83
CA VAL A 173 9.74 -8.10 5.34
C VAL A 173 8.52 -7.51 6.03
N ASN A 174 7.34 -8.07 5.74
CA ASN A 174 6.15 -7.86 6.55
C ASN A 174 6.03 -8.95 7.63
N GLY A 175 5.06 -8.81 8.55
CA GLY A 175 4.88 -9.76 9.65
C GLY A 175 4.66 -11.19 9.18
N ASN A 176 3.84 -11.41 8.14
CA ASN A 176 3.56 -12.74 7.60
C ASN A 176 4.81 -13.42 7.05
N LYS A 177 5.64 -12.69 6.32
CA LYS A 177 6.91 -13.19 5.81
C LYS A 177 7.92 -13.46 6.92
N ALA A 178 7.98 -12.58 7.93
CA ALA A 178 8.82 -12.79 9.12
C ALA A 178 8.38 -14.04 9.90
N THR A 179 7.07 -14.25 10.08
CA THR A 179 6.51 -15.46 10.70
C THR A 179 6.88 -16.71 9.92
N SER A 180 6.75 -16.68 8.58
CA SER A 180 7.13 -17.80 7.72
C SER A 180 8.62 -18.17 7.88
N TYR A 181 9.49 -17.19 7.89
CA TYR A 181 10.93 -17.41 8.10
C TYR A 181 11.24 -17.91 9.50
N GLY A 182 10.54 -17.39 10.52
CA GLY A 182 10.66 -17.85 11.90
C GLY A 182 10.28 -19.33 12.08
N LEU A 183 9.18 -19.75 11.42
CA LEU A 183 8.75 -21.16 11.44
C LEU A 183 9.77 -22.09 10.75
N ILE A 184 10.32 -21.68 9.61
CA ILE A 184 11.36 -22.44 8.91
C ILE A 184 12.60 -22.58 9.81
N ALA A 185 13.08 -21.47 10.38
CA ALA A 185 14.26 -21.48 11.25
C ALA A 185 14.05 -22.31 12.52
N ALA A 186 12.83 -22.29 13.10
CA ALA A 186 12.48 -23.10 14.26
C ALA A 186 12.48 -24.59 13.92
N ALA A 187 11.92 -24.98 12.78
CA ALA A 187 11.90 -26.37 12.35
C ALA A 187 13.32 -26.90 12.06
N GLU A 188 14.14 -26.12 11.36
CA GLU A 188 15.54 -26.44 11.08
C GLU A 188 16.33 -26.61 12.40
N LYS A 189 16.20 -25.67 13.33
CA LYS A 189 16.88 -25.72 14.61
C LYS A 189 16.44 -26.91 15.48
N ALA A 190 15.16 -27.30 15.38
CA ALA A 190 14.61 -28.46 16.09
C ALA A 190 14.95 -29.80 15.42
N GLY A 191 15.44 -29.79 14.17
CA GLY A 191 15.65 -30.99 13.36
C GLY A 191 14.33 -31.68 12.98
N LEU A 192 13.23 -30.91 12.86
CA LEU A 192 11.89 -31.39 12.55
C LEU A 192 11.44 -30.88 11.17
N GLN A 193 10.58 -31.66 10.52
CA GLN A 193 9.93 -31.23 9.31
C GLN A 193 8.84 -30.20 9.62
N LEU A 194 8.82 -29.07 8.88
CA LEU A 194 7.77 -28.06 9.06
C LEU A 194 6.50 -28.46 8.30
N PHE A 195 5.37 -28.44 9.00
CA PHE A 195 4.05 -28.64 8.44
C PHE A 195 3.16 -27.42 8.72
N LEU A 196 2.50 -26.88 7.70
CA LEU A 196 1.45 -25.86 7.85
C LEU A 196 0.12 -26.39 7.32
N GLY A 197 -0.85 -26.59 8.20
CA GLY A 197 -2.25 -26.79 7.84
C GLY A 197 -3.03 -25.50 8.00
N SER A 198 -3.50 -24.91 6.91
CA SER A 198 -4.16 -23.61 6.94
C SER A 198 -5.22 -23.51 5.83
N TYR A 199 -6.15 -22.57 5.97
CA TYR A 199 -7.10 -22.24 4.92
C TYR A 199 -6.89 -20.80 4.44
N PRO A 200 -7.35 -20.41 3.23
CA PRO A 200 -7.20 -19.07 2.70
C PRO A 200 -8.02 -18.06 3.49
N ILE A 201 -7.35 -17.20 4.28
CA ILE A 201 -7.96 -16.10 5.05
C ILE A 201 -7.07 -14.88 5.06
N THR A 202 -7.61 -13.74 4.69
CA THR A 202 -6.88 -12.46 4.73
C THR A 202 -6.80 -11.94 6.18
N PRO A 203 -5.61 -11.52 6.65
CA PRO A 203 -4.34 -11.38 5.93
C PRO A 203 -3.40 -12.59 6.01
N ALA A 204 -3.75 -13.68 6.68
CA ALA A 204 -2.85 -14.80 7.02
C ALA A 204 -2.48 -15.69 5.81
N THR A 205 -3.23 -15.63 4.71
CA THR A 205 -2.96 -16.40 3.48
C THR A 205 -1.53 -16.20 2.95
N ASP A 206 -0.91 -15.05 3.19
CA ASP A 206 0.46 -14.79 2.76
C ASP A 206 1.48 -15.73 3.43
N ILE A 207 1.19 -16.23 4.66
CA ILE A 207 2.04 -17.23 5.34
C ILE A 207 1.99 -18.54 4.55
N LEU A 208 0.79 -19.00 4.18
CA LEU A 208 0.60 -20.20 3.37
C LEU A 208 1.31 -20.06 2.02
N HIS A 209 1.14 -18.91 1.34
CA HIS A 209 1.79 -18.65 0.05
C HIS A 209 3.32 -18.60 0.15
N GLU A 210 3.87 -18.03 1.23
CA GLU A 210 5.33 -17.94 1.40
C GLU A 210 5.91 -19.33 1.71
N LEU A 211 5.30 -20.10 2.60
CA LEU A 211 5.76 -21.43 2.97
C LEU A 211 5.61 -22.44 1.82
N SER A 212 4.55 -22.33 1.01
CA SER A 212 4.32 -23.24 -0.12
C SER A 212 5.41 -23.15 -1.20
N LYS A 213 6.17 -22.05 -1.26
CA LYS A 213 7.32 -21.86 -2.17
C LYS A 213 8.57 -22.57 -1.68
N ARG A 214 8.61 -22.97 -0.41
CA ARG A 214 9.84 -23.49 0.24
C ARG A 214 9.87 -25.01 0.37
N LYS A 215 9.45 -25.69 -0.70
CA LYS A 215 9.57 -27.16 -0.84
C LYS A 215 11.04 -27.61 -0.83
N ASP A 216 11.93 -26.73 -1.26
CA ASP A 216 13.39 -26.90 -1.21
C ASP A 216 13.92 -27.14 0.22
N LEU A 217 13.21 -26.64 1.24
CA LEU A 217 13.53 -26.82 2.66
C LEU A 217 12.67 -27.91 3.34
N GLY A 218 11.99 -28.74 2.56
CA GLY A 218 11.16 -29.82 3.10
C GLY A 218 9.86 -29.35 3.73
N VAL A 219 9.41 -28.12 3.49
CA VAL A 219 8.17 -27.59 4.06
C VAL A 219 6.95 -28.26 3.41
N ILE A 220 6.08 -28.80 4.25
CA ILE A 220 4.79 -29.34 3.84
C ILE A 220 3.70 -28.33 4.12
N THR A 221 2.90 -28.01 3.11
CA THR A 221 1.71 -27.14 3.27
C THR A 221 0.47 -27.84 2.80
N VAL A 222 -0.58 -27.76 3.61
CA VAL A 222 -1.93 -28.26 3.28
C VAL A 222 -2.89 -27.10 3.33
N GLN A 223 -3.55 -26.84 2.19
CA GLN A 223 -4.65 -25.90 2.14
C GLN A 223 -5.95 -26.65 2.47
N ALA A 224 -6.48 -26.36 3.64
CA ALA A 224 -7.75 -26.90 4.10
C ALA A 224 -8.93 -26.05 3.59
N GLU A 225 -10.14 -26.54 3.74
CA GLU A 225 -11.38 -25.86 3.37
C GLU A 225 -11.86 -24.86 4.44
N ASP A 226 -11.53 -25.12 5.71
CA ASP A 226 -11.90 -24.31 6.85
C ASP A 226 -10.86 -24.42 7.99
N GLU A 227 -11.10 -23.70 9.09
CA GLU A 227 -10.25 -23.66 10.28
C GLU A 227 -10.14 -25.01 10.96
N ILE A 228 -11.25 -25.74 11.07
CA ILE A 228 -11.32 -27.04 11.76
C ILE A 228 -10.44 -28.05 11.03
N ALA A 229 -10.58 -28.14 9.73
CA ALA A 229 -9.75 -29.02 8.89
C ALA A 229 -8.26 -28.60 8.97
N GLY A 230 -7.96 -27.31 8.96
CA GLY A 230 -6.59 -26.78 9.11
C GLY A 230 -5.96 -27.19 10.43
N ILE A 231 -6.68 -27.03 11.55
CA ILE A 231 -6.20 -27.41 12.88
C ILE A 231 -6.06 -28.93 12.99
N CYS A 232 -7.06 -29.70 12.57
CA CYS A 232 -7.03 -31.15 12.68
C CYS A 232 -5.88 -31.77 11.90
N THR A 233 -5.59 -31.27 10.70
CA THR A 233 -4.43 -31.72 9.91
C THR A 233 -3.10 -31.37 10.59
N SER A 234 -3.02 -30.19 11.20
CA SER A 234 -1.83 -29.76 11.95
C SER A 234 -1.60 -30.59 13.21
N ILE A 235 -2.66 -30.94 13.95
CA ILE A 235 -2.59 -31.84 15.11
C ILE A 235 -2.09 -33.23 14.64
N GLY A 236 -2.66 -33.78 13.57
CA GLY A 236 -2.22 -35.07 13.01
C GLY A 236 -0.75 -35.05 12.60
N ALA A 237 -0.29 -33.99 11.95
CA ALA A 237 1.12 -33.82 11.59
C ALA A 237 2.05 -33.72 12.80
N SER A 238 1.59 -33.08 13.89
CA SER A 238 2.33 -33.01 15.15
C SER A 238 2.52 -34.40 15.77
N PHE A 239 1.47 -35.23 15.79
CA PHE A 239 1.58 -36.63 16.22
C PHE A 239 2.51 -37.46 15.35
N ALA A 240 2.65 -37.09 14.06
CA ALA A 240 3.60 -37.73 13.15
C ALA A 240 5.05 -37.22 13.29
N GLY A 241 5.32 -36.32 14.25
CA GLY A 241 6.66 -35.82 14.56
C GLY A 241 7.07 -34.55 13.80
N CYS A 242 6.13 -33.83 13.16
CA CYS A 242 6.41 -32.57 12.53
C CYS A 242 6.37 -31.40 13.51
N LEU A 243 7.09 -30.31 13.22
CA LEU A 243 6.78 -29.01 13.77
C LEU A 243 5.55 -28.49 13.01
N ALA A 244 4.37 -28.62 13.61
CA ALA A 244 3.13 -28.27 12.98
C ALA A 244 2.65 -26.87 13.37
N ALA A 245 2.14 -26.14 12.41
CA ALA A 245 1.57 -24.80 12.59
C ALA A 245 0.23 -24.67 11.83
N THR A 246 -0.61 -23.76 12.30
CA THR A 246 -1.81 -23.33 11.59
C THR A 246 -1.97 -21.83 11.69
N SER A 247 -2.65 -21.22 10.73
CA SER A 247 -3.05 -19.81 10.80
C SER A 247 -4.57 -19.70 10.69
N ILE A 248 -5.19 -19.11 11.70
CA ILE A 248 -6.63 -18.97 11.83
C ILE A 248 -7.03 -17.56 12.20
N GLN A 249 -8.31 -17.23 12.03
CA GLN A 249 -8.87 -15.96 12.46
C GLN A 249 -9.12 -15.93 13.98
N PRO A 250 -8.85 -14.81 14.68
CA PRO A 250 -8.96 -14.75 16.15
C PRO A 250 -10.32 -15.12 16.73
N PHE A 251 -11.40 -14.95 15.97
CA PHE A 251 -12.76 -15.29 16.41
C PHE A 251 -12.98 -16.80 16.68
N PHE A 252 -12.12 -17.65 16.15
CA PHE A 252 -12.25 -19.09 16.32
C PHE A 252 -11.65 -19.59 17.65
N TYR A 253 -10.78 -18.83 18.28
CA TYR A 253 -10.21 -19.21 19.59
C TYR A 253 -11.24 -19.23 20.71
N SER A 254 -12.30 -18.41 20.65
CA SER A 254 -13.36 -18.43 21.65
C SER A 254 -14.26 -19.68 21.57
N PHE A 255 -14.27 -20.38 20.43
CA PHE A 255 -15.08 -21.61 20.23
C PHE A 255 -14.34 -22.90 20.67
N LEU A 256 -13.02 -22.85 20.79
CA LEU A 256 -12.19 -24.01 21.16
C LEU A 256 -11.70 -23.93 22.63
N ALA A 257 -12.03 -22.85 23.34
CA ALA A 257 -11.64 -22.65 24.73
C ALA A 257 -12.76 -22.99 25.75
N ASP A 258 -13.97 -23.32 25.29
CA ASP A 258 -15.10 -23.84 26.06
C ASP A 258 -15.21 -25.36 25.85
#